data_83805a9e3c99cf5cee3f134c97807e23
#
_entry.id   83805a9e3c99cf5cee3f134c97807e23
#
_cell.length_a   1.000
_cell.length_b   1.000
_cell.length_c   1.000
_cell.angle_alpha   90.00
_cell.angle_beta   90.00
_cell.angle_gamma   90.00
#
_symmetry.space_group_name_H-M   'P 1'
#
loop_
_entity.id
_entity.type
_entity.pdbx_description
1 polymer ?
#
loop_
_entity_poly.entity_id
_entity_poly.type
_entity_poly.pdbx_seq_one_letter_code
_entity_poly.pdbx_strand_id
1 'polypeptide(L)'
;MRRIWVVVSLGLAVVFGGWPAQAQAGADEQAIRAAMTAQAAAWNRDDIPAFMQAYENSPETTFIGAKLRKGYGPILERYKASYTTPEQMGTLTYGDLDVRLLKSSCGKTDFAVVTGTFHLERTAKGEAKKDDGIFSLVWRKGADGWKIVLDHTS
;
A
#
# COMPACT_ATOMS: atom_id res chain seq x y z
N MET A 1 59.63 45.60 1.44
CA MET A 1 58.14 45.55 1.59
C MET A 1 57.66 44.17 1.19
N ARG A 2 57.35 43.28 2.17
CA ARG A 2 56.85 41.91 1.93
C ARG A 2 55.34 41.96 2.03
N ARG A 3 54.64 41.67 0.93
CA ARG A 3 53.19 41.53 0.92
C ARG A 3 52.82 40.13 1.36
N ILE A 4 52.13 40.04 2.51
CA ILE A 4 51.56 38.79 3.04
C ILE A 4 50.19 38.62 2.38
N TRP A 5 49.99 37.53 1.63
CA TRP A 5 48.66 37.12 1.11
C TRP A 5 48.02 36.21 2.16
N VAL A 6 46.91 36.67 2.73
CA VAL A 6 46.05 35.86 3.59
C VAL A 6 45.08 35.14 2.69
N VAL A 7 45.22 33.80 2.58
CA VAL A 7 44.24 32.93 1.89
C VAL A 7 43.15 32.60 2.89
N VAL A 8 41.99 33.18 2.72
CA VAL A 8 40.76 32.83 3.47
C VAL A 8 40.15 31.63 2.77
N SER A 9 40.30 30.45 3.33
CA SER A 9 39.63 29.23 2.89
C SER A 9 38.18 29.25 3.39
N LEU A 10 37.22 29.48 2.49
CA LEU A 10 35.79 29.35 2.77
C LEU A 10 35.44 27.85 2.78
N GLY A 11 35.33 27.26 3.96
CA GLY A 11 34.86 25.92 4.10
C GLY A 11 33.36 25.83 3.84
N LEU A 12 32.96 25.20 2.73
CA LEU A 12 31.55 24.90 2.42
C LEU A 12 31.10 23.73 3.30
N ALA A 13 30.44 24.02 4.41
CA ALA A 13 29.79 23.00 5.23
C ALA A 13 28.52 22.50 4.48
N VAL A 14 28.61 21.33 3.85
CA VAL A 14 27.44 20.62 3.31
C VAL A 14 26.66 20.06 4.49
N VAL A 15 25.62 20.75 4.91
CA VAL A 15 24.66 20.26 5.90
C VAL A 15 23.78 19.24 5.17
N PHE A 16 24.04 17.97 5.37
CA PHE A 16 23.10 16.90 5.05
C PHE A 16 21.90 17.02 6.00
N GLY A 17 20.95 17.88 5.66
CA GLY A 17 19.69 18.01 6.36
C GLY A 17 18.88 16.73 6.17
N GLY A 18 18.87 15.85 7.15
CA GLY A 18 17.87 14.78 7.19
C GLY A 18 16.48 15.41 7.24
N TRP A 19 15.57 15.00 6.37
CA TRP A 19 14.17 15.44 6.41
C TRP A 19 13.60 15.13 7.81
N PRO A 20 12.84 16.05 8.42
CA PRO A 20 12.30 15.82 9.74
C PRO A 20 11.40 14.57 9.71
N ALA A 21 11.49 13.73 10.73
CA ALA A 21 10.76 12.46 10.83
C ALA A 21 9.23 12.59 10.63
N GLN A 22 8.66 13.76 10.93
CA GLN A 22 7.26 14.06 10.69
C GLN A 22 6.92 14.23 9.20
N ALA A 23 7.81 14.87 8.42
CA ALA A 23 7.60 15.00 6.97
C ALA A 23 7.68 13.63 6.28
N GLN A 24 8.57 12.75 6.73
CA GLN A 24 8.67 11.38 6.23
C GLN A 24 7.42 10.55 6.58
N ALA A 25 6.89 10.67 7.81
CA ALA A 25 5.66 9.98 8.22
C ALA A 25 4.46 10.42 7.36
N GLY A 26 4.33 11.71 7.09
CA GLY A 26 3.29 12.23 6.19
C GLY A 26 3.42 11.69 4.76
N ALA A 27 4.64 11.60 4.24
CA ALA A 27 4.91 11.07 2.91
C ALA A 27 4.60 9.55 2.84
N ASP A 28 4.91 8.80 3.88
CA ASP A 28 4.63 7.36 3.95
C ASP A 28 3.11 7.07 4.01
N GLU A 29 2.36 7.82 4.80
CA GLU A 29 0.90 7.72 4.82
C GLU A 29 0.28 8.07 3.46
N GLN A 30 0.72 9.15 2.84
CA GLN A 30 0.25 9.54 1.50
C GLN A 30 0.55 8.47 0.45
N ALA A 31 1.73 7.84 0.50
CA ALA A 31 2.10 6.76 -0.42
C ALA A 31 1.18 5.54 -0.27
N ILE A 32 0.83 5.15 0.95
CA ILE A 32 -0.11 4.05 1.21
C ILE A 32 -1.51 4.41 0.70
N ARG A 33 -2.02 5.61 1.00
CA ARG A 33 -3.33 6.07 0.52
C ARG A 33 -3.39 6.12 -1.02
N ALA A 34 -2.32 6.58 -1.66
CA ALA A 34 -2.20 6.59 -3.12
C ALA A 34 -2.20 5.17 -3.71
N ALA A 35 -1.49 4.23 -3.08
CA ALA A 35 -1.48 2.83 -3.50
C ALA A 35 -2.88 2.19 -3.39
N MET A 36 -3.64 2.47 -2.33
CA MET A 36 -5.01 2.00 -2.19
C MET A 36 -5.96 2.63 -3.22
N THR A 37 -5.81 3.92 -3.50
CA THR A 37 -6.57 4.59 -4.57
C THR A 37 -6.28 3.95 -5.94
N ALA A 38 -5.02 3.69 -6.25
CA ALA A 38 -4.61 3.02 -7.49
C ALA A 38 -5.13 1.58 -7.56
N GLN A 39 -5.16 0.88 -6.43
CA GLN A 39 -5.71 -0.47 -6.31
C GLN A 39 -7.21 -0.51 -6.62
N ALA A 40 -8.02 0.37 -6.02
CA ALA A 40 -9.44 0.48 -6.33
C ALA A 40 -9.68 0.88 -7.79
N ALA A 41 -8.89 1.82 -8.33
CA ALA A 41 -8.96 2.21 -9.72
C ALA A 41 -8.60 1.06 -10.68
N ALA A 42 -7.65 0.19 -10.32
CA ALA A 42 -7.31 -1.00 -11.09
C ALA A 42 -8.48 -2.00 -11.10
N TRP A 43 -9.08 -2.25 -9.95
CA TRP A 43 -10.29 -3.07 -9.84
C TRP A 43 -11.41 -2.55 -10.74
N ASN A 44 -11.72 -1.25 -10.66
CA ASN A 44 -12.83 -0.60 -11.36
C ASN A 44 -12.64 -0.52 -12.90
N ARG A 45 -11.48 -0.93 -13.41
CA ARG A 45 -11.23 -1.12 -14.85
C ARG A 45 -10.92 -2.58 -15.23
N ASP A 46 -11.31 -3.53 -14.36
CA ASP A 46 -11.20 -4.97 -14.55
C ASP A 46 -9.76 -5.49 -14.69
N ASP A 47 -8.79 -4.77 -14.08
CA ASP A 47 -7.36 -5.08 -14.15
C ASP A 47 -6.87 -5.76 -12.87
N ILE A 48 -7.18 -7.07 -12.72
CA ILE A 48 -6.73 -7.87 -11.58
C ILE A 48 -5.19 -7.87 -11.43
N PRO A 49 -4.38 -8.00 -12.49
CA PRO A 49 -2.93 -7.89 -12.37
C PRO A 49 -2.48 -6.56 -11.77
N ALA A 50 -3.04 -5.43 -12.20
CA ALA A 50 -2.72 -4.12 -11.62
C ALA A 50 -3.24 -3.98 -10.19
N PHE A 51 -4.43 -4.48 -9.86
CA PHE A 51 -4.95 -4.57 -8.48
C PHE A 51 -3.96 -5.30 -7.56
N MET A 52 -3.41 -6.40 -8.03
CA MET A 52 -2.45 -7.22 -7.28
C MET A 52 -1.08 -6.56 -7.09
N GLN A 53 -0.74 -5.50 -7.83
CA GLN A 53 0.52 -4.77 -7.63
C GLN A 53 0.64 -4.10 -6.25
N ALA A 54 -0.47 -3.88 -5.55
CA ALA A 54 -0.44 -3.43 -4.16
C ALA A 54 0.10 -4.50 -3.21
N TYR A 55 0.00 -5.77 -3.56
CA TYR A 55 0.52 -6.87 -2.75
C TYR A 55 2.00 -7.13 -3.01
N GLU A 56 2.70 -7.57 -1.97
CA GLU A 56 4.07 -8.04 -2.11
C GLU A 56 4.11 -9.36 -2.88
N ASN A 57 4.96 -9.45 -3.91
CA ASN A 57 5.16 -10.71 -4.64
C ASN A 57 6.06 -11.65 -3.82
N SER A 58 5.47 -12.30 -2.83
CA SER A 58 6.16 -13.18 -1.88
C SER A 58 5.33 -14.45 -1.62
N PRO A 59 5.98 -15.60 -1.37
CA PRO A 59 5.28 -16.80 -0.90
C PRO A 59 4.68 -16.63 0.50
N GLU A 60 5.12 -15.62 1.27
CA GLU A 60 4.63 -15.35 2.63
C GLU A 60 3.44 -14.39 2.66
N THR A 61 3.13 -13.70 1.56
CA THR A 61 1.95 -12.82 1.49
C THR A 61 0.70 -13.60 1.83
N THR A 62 -0.08 -13.09 2.76
CA THR A 62 -1.21 -13.84 3.34
C THR A 62 -2.53 -13.09 3.09
N PHE A 63 -3.55 -13.82 2.64
CA PHE A 63 -4.92 -13.36 2.54
C PHE A 63 -5.81 -14.19 3.48
N ILE A 64 -6.59 -13.50 4.30
CA ILE A 64 -7.56 -14.07 5.24
C ILE A 64 -8.95 -13.53 4.87
N GLY A 65 -9.80 -14.37 4.37
CA GLY A 65 -11.22 -14.16 4.17
C GLY A 65 -11.96 -15.36 4.75
N ALA A 66 -12.97 -15.88 4.07
CA ALA A 66 -13.60 -17.15 4.46
C ALA A 66 -12.62 -18.34 4.51
N LYS A 67 -11.47 -18.22 3.85
CA LYS A 67 -10.36 -19.20 3.89
C LYS A 67 -9.04 -18.44 3.93
N LEU A 68 -8.07 -18.99 4.67
CA LEU A 68 -6.69 -18.51 4.64
C LEU A 68 -5.98 -18.99 3.36
N ARG A 69 -5.23 -18.08 2.73
CA ARG A 69 -4.36 -18.37 1.58
C ARG A 69 -2.99 -17.75 1.80
N LYS A 70 -1.95 -18.47 1.44
CA LYS A 70 -0.57 -18.01 1.44
C LYS A 70 -0.01 -17.98 0.02
N GLY A 71 0.80 -16.97 -0.23
CA GLY A 71 1.52 -16.76 -1.47
C GLY A 71 0.78 -15.85 -2.46
N TYR A 72 1.53 -14.97 -3.08
CA TYR A 72 1.03 -14.04 -4.11
C TYR A 72 0.32 -14.77 -5.26
N GLY A 73 0.94 -15.84 -5.81
CA GLY A 73 0.36 -16.61 -6.91
C GLY A 73 -1.01 -17.21 -6.57
N PRO A 74 -1.15 -18.00 -5.49
CA PRO A 74 -2.44 -18.53 -5.05
C PRO A 74 -3.51 -17.47 -4.76
N ILE A 75 -3.12 -16.28 -4.28
CA ILE A 75 -4.05 -15.16 -4.08
C ILE A 75 -4.50 -14.60 -5.43
N LEU A 76 -3.59 -14.36 -6.37
CA LEU A 76 -3.90 -13.89 -7.71
C LEU A 76 -4.86 -14.86 -8.44
N GLU A 77 -4.56 -16.17 -8.41
CA GLU A 77 -5.41 -17.18 -9.05
C GLU A 77 -6.82 -17.25 -8.43
N ARG A 78 -6.93 -17.03 -7.10
CA ARG A 78 -8.24 -16.88 -6.47
C ARG A 78 -9.03 -15.71 -7.05
N TYR A 79 -8.40 -14.54 -7.20
CA TYR A 79 -9.09 -13.37 -7.76
C TYR A 79 -9.55 -13.64 -9.19
N LYS A 80 -8.69 -14.16 -10.04
CA LYS A 80 -9.03 -14.53 -11.43
C LYS A 80 -10.17 -15.55 -11.51
N ALA A 81 -10.19 -16.55 -10.63
CA ALA A 81 -11.22 -17.57 -10.59
C ALA A 81 -12.57 -17.05 -10.05
N SER A 82 -12.55 -16.05 -9.17
CA SER A 82 -13.76 -15.53 -8.53
C SER A 82 -14.42 -14.39 -9.30
N TYR A 83 -13.65 -13.69 -10.14
CA TYR A 83 -14.07 -12.49 -10.87
C TYR A 83 -13.65 -12.63 -12.33
N THR A 84 -14.52 -13.28 -13.12
CA THR A 84 -14.21 -13.67 -14.51
C THR A 84 -14.79 -12.71 -15.54
N THR A 85 -15.66 -11.79 -15.13
CA THR A 85 -16.25 -10.77 -16.01
C THR A 85 -16.27 -9.41 -15.33
N PRO A 86 -16.35 -8.30 -16.10
CA PRO A 86 -16.48 -6.96 -15.55
C PRO A 86 -17.67 -6.80 -14.59
N GLU A 87 -18.81 -7.41 -14.90
CA GLU A 87 -20.01 -7.35 -14.08
C GLU A 87 -19.80 -8.05 -12.72
N GLN A 88 -19.00 -9.12 -12.69
CA GLN A 88 -18.66 -9.80 -11.44
C GLN A 88 -17.64 -9.01 -10.61
N MET A 89 -16.76 -8.25 -11.24
CA MET A 89 -15.86 -7.32 -10.55
C MET A 89 -16.63 -6.14 -10.00
N GLY A 90 -17.42 -5.46 -10.84
CA GLY A 90 -18.23 -4.33 -10.43
C GLY A 90 -17.42 -3.13 -9.98
N THR A 91 -17.95 -2.35 -9.04
CA THR A 91 -17.33 -1.12 -8.56
C THR A 91 -16.92 -1.25 -7.09
N LEU A 92 -15.63 -1.11 -6.83
CA LEU A 92 -15.03 -1.13 -5.50
C LEU A 92 -14.76 0.28 -5.02
N THR A 93 -15.17 0.58 -3.78
CA THR A 93 -14.79 1.79 -3.05
C THR A 93 -14.28 1.43 -1.66
N TYR A 94 -13.29 2.20 -1.19
CA TYR A 94 -12.80 2.12 0.19
C TYR A 94 -13.29 3.32 0.99
N GLY A 95 -13.67 3.10 2.25
CA GLY A 95 -14.09 4.13 3.20
C GLY A 95 -13.35 4.01 4.54
N ASP A 96 -13.46 5.07 5.36
CA ASP A 96 -13.01 5.11 6.75
C ASP A 96 -11.55 4.65 6.94
N LEU A 97 -10.66 5.03 6.00
CA LEU A 97 -9.25 4.62 6.02
C LEU A 97 -8.50 5.23 7.20
N ASP A 98 -8.08 4.39 8.15
CA ASP A 98 -7.11 4.70 9.19
C ASP A 98 -5.75 4.08 8.84
N VAL A 99 -4.70 4.91 8.78
CA VAL A 99 -3.33 4.49 8.46
C VAL A 99 -2.45 4.71 9.66
N ARG A 100 -2.03 3.63 10.31
CA ARG A 100 -1.14 3.66 11.45
C ARG A 100 0.26 3.17 11.09
N LEU A 101 1.23 4.09 11.03
CA LEU A 101 2.63 3.77 10.81
C LEU A 101 3.26 3.18 12.07
N LEU A 102 3.94 2.05 11.94
CA LEU A 102 4.62 1.36 13.03
C LEU A 102 6.11 1.69 12.96
N LYS A 103 6.62 2.32 14.03
CA LYS A 103 8.04 2.66 14.16
C LYS A 103 8.77 1.53 14.88
N SER A 104 9.91 1.13 14.33
CA SER A 104 10.85 0.24 15.03
C SER A 104 11.56 0.99 16.16
N SER A 105 12.23 0.26 17.05
CA SER A 105 13.04 0.83 18.13
C SER A 105 14.18 1.76 17.66
N CYS A 106 14.63 1.59 16.41
CA CYS A 106 15.64 2.48 15.79
C CYS A 106 15.00 3.69 15.06
N GLY A 107 13.68 3.90 15.21
CA GLY A 107 12.95 5.05 14.62
C GLY A 107 12.60 4.91 13.14
N LYS A 108 12.94 3.79 12.48
CA LYS A 108 12.51 3.53 11.10
C LYS A 108 11.03 3.13 11.05
N THR A 109 10.34 3.57 10.01
CA THR A 109 8.96 3.18 9.72
C THR A 109 8.99 2.19 8.56
N ASP A 110 8.96 0.89 8.88
CA ASP A 110 9.05 -0.18 7.88
C ASP A 110 7.73 -0.94 7.73
N PHE A 111 6.78 -0.73 8.64
CA PHE A 111 5.46 -1.35 8.62
C PHE A 111 4.35 -0.33 8.88
N ALA A 112 3.16 -0.64 8.38
CA ALA A 112 1.93 0.07 8.70
C ALA A 112 0.78 -0.93 8.85
N VAL A 113 -0.20 -0.55 9.67
CA VAL A 113 -1.52 -1.19 9.71
C VAL A 113 -2.52 -0.22 9.12
N VAL A 114 -3.30 -0.70 8.16
CA VAL A 114 -4.41 0.06 7.58
C VAL A 114 -5.71 -0.67 7.87
N THR A 115 -6.66 0.02 8.44
CA THR A 115 -8.03 -0.47 8.61
C THR A 115 -9.00 0.41 7.83
N GLY A 116 -10.14 -0.14 7.47
CA GLY A 116 -11.16 0.60 6.75
C GLY A 116 -12.35 -0.26 6.38
N THR A 117 -13.26 0.34 5.63
CA THR A 117 -14.42 -0.33 5.05
C THR A 117 -14.24 -0.51 3.54
N PHE A 118 -14.88 -1.53 2.98
CA PHE A 118 -15.03 -1.67 1.54
C PHE A 118 -16.50 -1.80 1.18
N HIS A 119 -16.84 -1.30 0.00
CA HIS A 119 -18.15 -1.43 -0.63
C HIS A 119 -17.91 -1.93 -2.06
N LEU A 120 -18.53 -3.06 -2.40
CA LEU A 120 -18.43 -3.66 -3.72
C LEU A 120 -19.83 -3.84 -4.30
N GLU A 121 -20.18 -3.05 -5.30
CA GLU A 121 -21.42 -3.18 -6.06
C GLU A 121 -21.13 -3.96 -7.35
N ARG A 122 -21.75 -5.11 -7.53
CA ARG A 122 -21.50 -6.00 -8.67
C ARG A 122 -22.72 -6.79 -9.08
N THR A 123 -22.64 -7.50 -10.22
CA THR A 123 -23.63 -8.48 -10.60
C THR A 123 -23.07 -9.88 -10.41
N ALA A 124 -23.76 -10.71 -9.66
CA ALA A 124 -23.39 -12.10 -9.45
C ALA A 124 -24.57 -13.00 -9.77
N LYS A 125 -24.35 -13.99 -10.65
CA LYS A 125 -25.41 -14.91 -11.12
C LYS A 125 -26.64 -14.20 -11.74
N GLY A 126 -26.40 -13.07 -12.39
CA GLY A 126 -27.46 -12.27 -13.02
C GLY A 126 -28.22 -11.32 -12.09
N GLU A 127 -27.85 -11.27 -10.80
CA GLU A 127 -28.51 -10.41 -9.80
C GLU A 127 -27.56 -9.32 -9.29
N ALA A 128 -28.10 -8.13 -9.04
CA ALA A 128 -27.34 -7.05 -8.40
C ALA A 128 -27.02 -7.45 -6.96
N LYS A 129 -25.74 -7.31 -6.58
CA LYS A 129 -25.23 -7.66 -5.26
C LYS A 129 -24.40 -6.51 -4.70
N LYS A 130 -24.56 -6.26 -3.40
CA LYS A 130 -23.72 -5.37 -2.60
C LYS A 130 -22.99 -6.20 -1.56
N ASP A 131 -21.69 -6.14 -1.57
CA ASP A 131 -20.84 -6.76 -0.57
C ASP A 131 -20.16 -5.63 0.22
N ASP A 132 -20.48 -5.52 1.48
CA ASP A 132 -19.91 -4.53 2.40
C ASP A 132 -19.13 -5.26 3.48
N GLY A 133 -18.04 -4.68 3.94
CA GLY A 133 -17.27 -5.27 5.01
C GLY A 133 -16.16 -4.37 5.53
N ILE A 134 -15.37 -4.92 6.42
CA ILE A 134 -14.19 -4.27 6.99
C ILE A 134 -12.93 -5.03 6.59
N PHE A 135 -11.81 -4.31 6.60
CA PHE A 135 -10.52 -4.94 6.36
C PHE A 135 -9.45 -4.43 7.33
N SER A 136 -8.44 -5.27 7.50
CA SER A 136 -7.19 -4.94 8.19
C SER A 136 -6.03 -5.39 7.31
N LEU A 137 -5.18 -4.46 6.92
CA LEU A 137 -4.03 -4.72 6.07
C LEU A 137 -2.74 -4.44 6.83
N VAL A 138 -1.77 -5.33 6.71
CA VAL A 138 -0.39 -5.04 7.12
C VAL A 138 0.41 -4.70 5.87
N TRP A 139 1.03 -3.54 5.88
CA TRP A 139 1.91 -3.04 4.83
C TRP A 139 3.36 -3.10 5.27
N ARG A 140 4.25 -3.42 4.36
CA ARG A 140 5.69 -3.37 4.52
C ARG A 140 6.33 -2.43 3.51
N LYS A 141 7.28 -1.62 3.96
CA LYS A 141 8.07 -0.74 3.09
C LYS A 141 9.29 -1.50 2.60
N GLY A 142 9.39 -1.70 1.30
CA GLY A 142 10.51 -2.32 0.62
C GLY A 142 11.18 -1.37 -0.38
N ALA A 143 12.06 -1.92 -1.22
CA ALA A 143 12.71 -1.17 -2.30
C ALA A 143 11.70 -0.63 -3.33
N ASP A 144 10.63 -1.39 -3.57
CA ASP A 144 9.55 -1.05 -4.51
C ASP A 144 8.40 -0.27 -3.86
N GLY A 145 8.66 0.38 -2.72
CA GLY A 145 7.69 1.14 -1.95
C GLY A 145 6.87 0.28 -0.98
N TRP A 146 5.67 0.75 -0.66
CA TRP A 146 4.77 0.08 0.27
C TRP A 146 3.99 -1.04 -0.39
N LYS A 147 3.98 -2.24 0.22
CA LYS A 147 3.25 -3.43 -0.26
C LYS A 147 2.49 -4.12 0.86
N ILE A 148 1.31 -4.66 0.53
CA ILE A 148 0.49 -5.47 1.43
C ILE A 148 1.18 -6.83 1.62
N VAL A 149 1.45 -7.22 2.85
CA VAL A 149 2.00 -8.53 3.24
C VAL A 149 0.96 -9.41 3.92
N LEU A 150 -0.07 -8.79 4.50
CA LEU A 150 -1.23 -9.50 5.04
C LEU A 150 -2.50 -8.69 4.75
N ASP A 151 -3.52 -9.37 4.30
CA ASP A 151 -4.87 -8.86 4.07
C ASP A 151 -5.86 -9.72 4.84
N HIS A 152 -6.62 -9.12 5.74
CA HIS A 152 -7.78 -9.74 6.38
C HIS A 152 -9.02 -8.93 6.01
N THR A 153 -9.95 -9.58 5.34
CA THR A 153 -11.21 -8.99 4.88
C THR A 153 -12.40 -9.84 5.32
N SER A 154 -13.37 -9.23 5.99
CA SER A 154 -14.54 -9.88 6.59
C SER A 154 -15.83 -9.09 6.32
#